data_d1e471f6c84827ef0158ddcd49b117cb
#
_entry.id   d1e471f6c84827ef0158ddcd49b117cb
#
_cell.length_a   1.000
_cell.length_b   1.000
_cell.length_c   1.000
_cell.angle_alpha   90.00
_cell.angle_beta   90.00
_cell.angle_gamma   90.00
#
_symmetry.space_group_name_H-M   'P 1'
#
loop_
_entity.id
_entity.type
_entity.pdbx_description
1 polymer ?
#
loop_
_entity_poly.entity_id
_entity_poly.type
_entity_poly.pdbx_seq_one_letter_code
_entity_poly.pdbx_strand_id
1 'polypeptide(L)'
;MNLQINDRLAFHKAVEPILIEMGKDNVFLSLVAETNFYDKSFLQQKWSLYNIPCLYVYEDEDMYLKIHFFPSMQQYKSGTAAHCIHHHNNYILTTAAIFGSGYETMLFDKHIQMDETTLETKLAVSKHFTQAQAPVHTIDAWEPHIVYQPQSFSATLQLWSPDKKRATDKLRHLGLIKAIKMPLRRLIYWLKLDNQLGISAQKTYQFYPEGNHFKAIEEDIYFEPTRKATGKEVEYYSMQTICYFLQERQLLSKSFISKLISSNQIPSHYLPLFNALLNEENIEQTYCKASINIPQGNYTLNDVLAAAK
;
A
#
# COMPACT_ATOMS: atom_id res chain seq x y z
N MET A 1 -16.88 7.82 -22.77
CA MET A 1 -15.68 8.65 -22.51
C MET A 1 -14.48 7.79 -22.89
N ASN A 2 -13.90 7.98 -24.08
CA ASN A 2 -12.67 7.28 -24.46
C ASN A 2 -11.51 7.94 -23.69
N LEU A 3 -11.28 7.52 -22.47
CA LEU A 3 -10.07 7.86 -21.75
C LEU A 3 -8.89 7.36 -22.57
N GLN A 4 -8.08 8.26 -23.06
CA GLN A 4 -6.86 7.89 -23.80
C GLN A 4 -5.91 7.20 -22.84
N ILE A 5 -6.03 5.88 -22.80
CA ILE A 5 -5.22 4.99 -21.94
C ILE A 5 -3.71 5.11 -22.26
N ASN A 6 -3.34 5.83 -23.31
CA ASN A 6 -1.96 6.04 -23.73
C ASN A 6 -1.20 7.09 -22.89
N ASP A 7 -1.88 8.04 -22.25
CA ASP A 7 -1.31 8.97 -21.29
C ASP A 7 -1.81 8.60 -19.88
N ARG A 8 -1.03 7.80 -19.20
CA ARG A 8 -1.39 7.27 -17.88
C ARG A 8 -1.47 8.35 -16.81
N LEU A 9 -0.61 9.35 -16.87
CA LEU A 9 -0.65 10.45 -15.90
C LEU A 9 -1.89 11.31 -16.10
N ALA A 10 -2.28 11.59 -17.36
CA ALA A 10 -3.53 12.27 -17.68
C ALA A 10 -4.76 11.44 -17.23
N PHE A 11 -4.71 10.10 -17.40
CA PHE A 11 -5.74 9.21 -16.88
C PHE A 11 -5.88 9.35 -15.35
N HIS A 12 -4.77 9.27 -14.60
CA HIS A 12 -4.77 9.41 -13.15
C HIS A 12 -5.36 10.74 -12.70
N LYS A 13 -4.98 11.85 -13.33
CA LYS A 13 -5.55 13.17 -13.06
C LYS A 13 -7.06 13.25 -13.36
N ALA A 14 -7.50 12.62 -14.45
CA ALA A 14 -8.91 12.63 -14.83
C ALA A 14 -9.80 11.83 -13.87
N VAL A 15 -9.26 10.83 -13.18
CA VAL A 15 -10.02 10.03 -12.21
C VAL A 15 -10.00 10.58 -10.78
N GLU A 16 -9.15 11.56 -10.47
CA GLU A 16 -9.09 12.16 -9.12
C GLU A 16 -10.47 12.55 -8.56
N PRO A 17 -11.33 13.31 -9.27
CA PRO A 17 -12.65 13.64 -8.76
C PRO A 17 -13.56 12.41 -8.59
N ILE A 18 -13.40 11.39 -9.41
CA ILE A 18 -14.17 10.15 -9.31
C ILE A 18 -13.81 9.39 -8.04
N LEU A 19 -12.52 9.30 -7.69
CA LEU A 19 -12.08 8.66 -6.46
C LEU A 19 -12.63 9.36 -5.22
N ILE A 20 -12.71 10.69 -5.24
CA ILE A 20 -13.29 11.47 -4.14
C ILE A 20 -14.78 11.13 -3.98
N GLU A 21 -15.54 11.07 -5.06
CA GLU A 21 -16.97 10.73 -5.01
C GLU A 21 -17.21 9.29 -4.58
N MET A 22 -16.43 8.35 -5.10
CA MET A 22 -16.47 6.94 -4.67
C MET A 22 -16.22 6.81 -3.16
N GLY A 23 -15.29 7.58 -2.61
CA GLY A 23 -14.97 7.57 -1.18
C GLY A 23 -16.09 8.10 -0.28
N LYS A 24 -17.00 8.92 -0.82
CA LYS A 24 -18.18 9.43 -0.11
C LYS A 24 -19.40 8.52 -0.20
N ASP A 25 -19.43 7.64 -1.17
CA ASP A 25 -20.58 6.77 -1.45
C ASP A 25 -20.59 5.54 -0.53
N ASN A 26 -21.39 5.57 0.52
CA ASN A 26 -21.53 4.45 1.45
C ASN A 26 -22.15 3.21 0.79
N VAL A 27 -22.97 3.37 -0.24
CA VAL A 27 -23.54 2.19 -0.96
C VAL A 27 -22.45 1.47 -1.71
N PHE A 28 -21.60 2.22 -2.42
CA PHE A 28 -20.42 1.67 -3.08
C PHE A 28 -19.47 1.00 -2.08
N LEU A 29 -19.14 1.67 -0.97
CA LEU A 29 -18.23 1.14 0.05
C LEU A 29 -18.78 -0.13 0.72
N SER A 30 -20.10 -0.19 0.98
CA SER A 30 -20.78 -1.38 1.49
C SER A 30 -20.68 -2.54 0.50
N LEU A 31 -20.95 -2.29 -0.77
CA LEU A 31 -20.83 -3.33 -1.82
C LEU A 31 -19.41 -3.88 -1.92
N VAL A 32 -18.40 -3.00 -1.84
CA VAL A 32 -16.99 -3.41 -1.82
C VAL A 32 -16.71 -4.31 -0.60
N ALA A 33 -17.15 -3.91 0.59
CA ALA A 33 -16.95 -4.69 1.80
C ALA A 33 -17.63 -6.06 1.71
N GLU A 34 -18.90 -6.09 1.33
CA GLU A 34 -19.67 -7.34 1.18
C GLU A 34 -19.01 -8.28 0.16
N THR A 35 -18.56 -7.75 -1.01
CA THR A 35 -17.89 -8.54 -2.04
C THR A 35 -16.61 -9.19 -1.50
N ASN A 36 -15.79 -8.44 -0.76
CA ASN A 36 -14.56 -8.99 -0.17
C ASN A 36 -14.88 -10.08 0.86
N PHE A 37 -15.87 -9.88 1.72
CA PHE A 37 -16.20 -10.87 2.76
C PHE A 37 -16.93 -12.10 2.22
N TYR A 38 -17.59 -12.03 1.08
CA TYR A 38 -18.09 -13.23 0.39
C TYR A 38 -16.96 -14.05 -0.23
N ASP A 39 -15.82 -13.46 -0.52
CA ASP A 39 -14.67 -14.19 -1.03
C ASP A 39 -13.94 -14.90 0.12
N LYS A 40 -14.05 -16.23 0.14
CA LYS A 40 -13.35 -17.06 1.11
C LYS A 40 -11.84 -16.88 1.05
N SER A 41 -11.27 -16.58 -0.12
CA SER A 41 -9.83 -16.35 -0.27
C SER A 41 -9.37 -15.08 0.45
N PHE A 42 -10.22 -14.05 0.48
CA PHE A 42 -9.99 -12.83 1.24
C PHE A 42 -9.94 -13.10 2.75
N LEU A 43 -10.92 -13.86 3.27
CA LEU A 43 -10.96 -14.21 4.68
C LEU A 43 -9.81 -15.12 5.14
N GLN A 44 -9.22 -15.88 4.21
CA GLN A 44 -8.14 -16.83 4.48
C GLN A 44 -6.76 -16.30 4.07
N GLN A 45 -6.69 -15.07 3.55
CA GLN A 45 -5.41 -14.52 3.12
C GLN A 45 -4.44 -14.32 4.29
N LYS A 46 -3.15 -14.49 3.98
CA LYS A 46 -2.08 -14.23 4.94
C LYS A 46 -1.71 -12.77 4.91
N TRP A 47 -2.03 -12.07 5.98
CA TRP A 47 -1.63 -10.69 6.16
C TRP A 47 -0.18 -10.59 6.65
N SER A 48 0.47 -9.50 6.29
CA SER A 48 1.78 -9.14 6.83
C SER A 48 1.78 -7.67 7.22
N LEU A 49 2.58 -7.28 8.18
CA LEU A 49 2.71 -5.87 8.57
C LEU A 49 3.35 -5.00 7.47
N TYR A 50 4.07 -5.62 6.54
CA TYR A 50 4.61 -4.89 5.38
C TYR A 50 3.50 -4.42 4.44
N ASN A 51 2.44 -5.22 4.32
CA ASN A 51 1.30 -4.87 3.47
C ASN A 51 0.26 -4.12 4.30
N ILE A 52 -0.08 -2.92 3.87
CA ILE A 52 -1.15 -2.15 4.49
C ILE A 52 -2.47 -2.94 4.37
N PRO A 53 -3.24 -3.13 5.46
CA PRO A 53 -4.54 -3.77 5.39
C PRO A 53 -5.43 -3.08 4.37
N CYS A 54 -6.14 -3.84 3.55
CA CYS A 54 -6.93 -3.26 2.46
C CYS A 54 -8.17 -4.08 2.11
N LEU A 55 -9.15 -3.42 1.49
CA LEU A 55 -10.21 -4.06 0.70
C LEU A 55 -9.88 -3.93 -0.79
N TYR A 56 -10.15 -4.98 -1.53
CA TYR A 56 -9.97 -5.00 -2.98
C TYR A 56 -11.24 -4.49 -3.65
N VAL A 57 -11.10 -3.48 -4.51
CA VAL A 57 -12.22 -2.88 -5.25
C VAL A 57 -12.27 -3.41 -6.66
N TYR A 58 -11.14 -3.37 -7.35
CA TYR A 58 -11.01 -3.79 -8.74
C TYR A 58 -9.56 -4.14 -9.07
N GLU A 59 -9.36 -5.14 -9.92
CA GLU A 59 -8.05 -5.49 -10.46
C GLU A 59 -8.20 -6.08 -11.87
N ASP A 60 -7.47 -5.51 -12.83
CA ASP A 60 -7.28 -6.06 -14.16
C ASP A 60 -5.84 -5.89 -14.67
N GLU A 61 -5.61 -6.06 -15.96
CA GLU A 61 -4.29 -5.89 -16.57
C GLU A 61 -3.82 -4.43 -16.65
N ASP A 62 -4.74 -3.48 -16.53
CA ASP A 62 -4.49 -2.06 -16.71
C ASP A 62 -4.35 -1.29 -15.41
N MET A 63 -5.08 -1.71 -14.38
CA MET A 63 -5.09 -1.02 -13.09
C MET A 63 -5.55 -1.92 -11.96
N TYR A 64 -5.28 -1.51 -10.75
CA TYR A 64 -5.93 -2.04 -9.56
C TYR A 64 -6.31 -0.91 -8.61
N LEU A 65 -7.45 -1.10 -7.97
CA LEU A 65 -8.05 -0.15 -7.05
C LEU A 65 -8.28 -0.84 -5.70
N LYS A 66 -7.83 -0.22 -4.62
CA LYS A 66 -7.92 -0.75 -3.25
C LYS A 66 -8.28 0.36 -2.28
N ILE A 67 -8.92 -0.03 -1.18
CA ILE A 67 -9.07 0.83 -0.01
C ILE A 67 -8.00 0.40 0.99
N HIS A 68 -7.05 1.27 1.30
CA HIS A 68 -6.00 1.04 2.29
C HIS A 68 -6.36 1.67 3.63
N PHE A 69 -6.02 0.99 4.72
CA PHE A 69 -6.31 1.42 6.07
C PHE A 69 -5.02 1.70 6.84
N PHE A 70 -4.91 2.89 7.36
CA PHE A 70 -3.79 3.34 8.16
C PHE A 70 -4.25 3.51 9.61
N PRO A 71 -3.97 2.57 10.50
CA PRO A 71 -4.29 2.74 11.91
C PRO A 71 -3.49 3.89 12.50
N SER A 72 -4.05 4.55 13.52
CA SER A 72 -3.29 5.56 14.22
C SER A 72 -2.12 4.91 14.96
N MET A 73 -0.94 5.48 14.82
CA MET A 73 0.27 4.92 15.41
C MET A 73 0.68 5.72 16.65
N GLN A 74 -0.15 5.66 17.71
CA GLN A 74 0.19 6.30 19.00
C GLN A 74 1.50 5.79 19.61
N GLN A 75 1.96 4.60 19.22
CA GLN A 75 3.23 4.04 19.66
C GLN A 75 4.45 4.68 18.99
N TYR A 76 4.26 5.34 17.85
CA TYR A 76 5.32 6.02 17.14
C TYR A 76 5.26 7.52 17.42
N LYS A 77 6.42 8.14 17.57
CA LYS A 77 6.50 9.59 17.72
C LYS A 77 5.87 10.25 16.49
N SER A 78 5.16 11.35 16.72
CA SER A 78 4.63 12.18 15.62
C SER A 78 5.71 12.45 14.57
N GLY A 79 5.37 12.27 13.30
CA GLY A 79 6.30 12.43 12.19
C GLY A 79 7.23 11.24 11.93
N THR A 80 6.98 10.08 12.55
CA THR A 80 7.74 8.86 12.23
C THR A 80 7.28 8.28 10.90
N ALA A 81 8.24 7.89 10.08
CA ALA A 81 7.98 7.27 8.79
C ALA A 81 7.22 5.94 8.93
N ALA A 82 6.21 5.75 8.10
CA ALA A 82 5.48 4.49 8.00
C ALA A 82 6.30 3.42 7.27
N HIS A 83 7.09 3.86 6.31
CA HIS A 83 7.93 3.05 5.45
C HIS A 83 9.23 3.79 5.16
N CYS A 84 10.17 3.11 4.50
CA CYS A 84 11.34 3.78 3.93
C CYS A 84 10.95 4.73 2.78
N ILE A 85 11.85 5.62 2.41
CA ILE A 85 11.75 6.37 1.16
C ILE A 85 11.95 5.38 0.02
N HIS A 86 10.97 5.26 -0.86
CA HIS A 86 10.97 4.32 -1.98
C HIS A 86 10.23 4.93 -3.19
N HIS A 87 10.28 4.24 -4.31
CA HIS A 87 9.49 4.56 -5.49
C HIS A 87 8.68 3.34 -5.95
N HIS A 88 7.60 3.57 -6.66
CA HIS A 88 6.71 2.51 -7.14
C HIS A 88 7.13 1.93 -8.51
N ASN A 89 8.41 2.08 -8.87
CA ASN A 89 8.93 1.61 -10.15
C ASN A 89 8.12 2.16 -11.33
N ASN A 90 7.59 1.26 -12.15
CA ASN A 90 6.79 1.60 -13.33
C ASN A 90 5.31 1.89 -13.01
N TYR A 91 4.93 2.10 -11.75
CA TYR A 91 3.54 2.33 -11.39
C TYR A 91 3.30 3.78 -10.97
N ILE A 92 2.22 4.34 -11.49
CA ILE A 92 1.64 5.59 -11.04
C ILE A 92 0.59 5.27 -9.97
N LEU A 93 0.58 6.02 -8.90
CA LEU A 93 -0.37 5.91 -7.81
C LEU A 93 -1.17 7.19 -7.66
N THR A 94 -2.50 7.10 -7.71
CA THR A 94 -3.37 8.17 -7.18
C THR A 94 -4.03 7.69 -5.90
N THR A 95 -3.98 8.53 -4.88
CA THR A 95 -4.58 8.25 -3.58
C THR A 95 -5.55 9.37 -3.20
N ALA A 96 -6.73 8.98 -2.69
CA ALA A 96 -7.74 9.90 -2.18
C ALA A 96 -8.07 9.55 -0.73
N ALA A 97 -8.02 10.53 0.18
CA ALA A 97 -8.46 10.35 1.55
C ALA A 97 -9.98 10.18 1.59
N ILE A 98 -10.45 9.11 2.22
CA ILE A 98 -11.89 8.79 2.31
C ILE A 98 -12.39 8.74 3.75
N PHE A 99 -11.49 8.68 4.72
CA PHE A 99 -11.81 8.69 6.14
C PHE A 99 -10.61 9.16 6.98
N GLY A 100 -10.89 9.90 8.06
CA GLY A 100 -9.89 10.38 9.01
C GLY A 100 -9.08 11.57 8.50
N SER A 101 -7.98 11.87 9.19
CA SER A 101 -7.09 13.01 8.86
C SER A 101 -6.24 12.78 7.61
N GLY A 102 -6.16 11.52 7.15
CA GLY A 102 -5.18 11.13 6.15
C GLY A 102 -3.75 11.12 6.71
N TYR A 103 -2.81 10.78 5.88
CA TYR A 103 -1.39 10.74 6.20
C TYR A 103 -0.65 11.96 5.62
N GLU A 104 0.57 12.15 6.06
CA GLU A 104 1.49 13.15 5.54
C GLU A 104 2.42 12.50 4.52
N THR A 105 2.72 13.19 3.43
CA THR A 105 3.55 12.68 2.33
C THR A 105 4.63 13.69 1.97
N MET A 106 5.82 13.20 1.74
CA MET A 106 6.91 13.95 1.12
C MET A 106 7.30 13.27 -0.18
N LEU A 107 7.36 14.04 -1.26
CA LEU A 107 7.82 13.63 -2.58
C LEU A 107 9.20 14.24 -2.85
N PHE A 108 10.01 13.51 -3.59
CA PHE A 108 11.33 13.95 -3.99
C PHE A 108 11.44 14.04 -5.51
N ASP A 109 12.37 14.81 -5.99
CA ASP A 109 12.63 14.88 -7.42
C ASP A 109 13.01 13.51 -7.98
N LYS A 110 12.52 13.22 -9.18
CA LYS A 110 12.85 11.97 -9.89
C LYS A 110 14.32 11.88 -10.28
N HIS A 111 15.00 13.03 -10.36
CA HIS A 111 16.41 13.08 -10.71
C HIS A 111 17.28 12.81 -9.48
N ILE A 112 17.58 11.53 -9.28
CA ILE A 112 18.39 11.06 -8.16
C ILE A 112 19.86 11.16 -8.54
N GLN A 113 20.64 11.86 -7.69
CA GLN A 113 22.09 11.89 -7.78
C GLN A 113 22.66 10.89 -6.78
N MET A 114 23.23 9.80 -7.26
CA MET A 114 23.78 8.74 -6.42
C MET A 114 25.19 8.39 -6.85
N ASP A 115 26.10 8.29 -5.89
CA ASP A 115 27.40 7.66 -6.08
C ASP A 115 27.25 6.15 -6.06
N GLU A 116 27.52 5.48 -7.17
CA GLU A 116 27.36 4.02 -7.29
C GLU A 116 28.31 3.22 -6.42
N THR A 117 29.40 3.83 -5.94
CA THR A 117 30.42 3.16 -5.12
C THR A 117 30.07 3.22 -3.64
N THR A 118 29.70 4.41 -3.15
CA THR A 118 29.39 4.65 -1.74
C THR A 118 27.90 4.49 -1.42
N LEU A 119 27.03 4.51 -2.44
CA LEU A 119 25.58 4.57 -2.36
C LEU A 119 25.07 5.84 -1.64
N GLU A 120 25.93 6.84 -1.48
CA GLU A 120 25.52 8.15 -1.02
C GLU A 120 24.64 8.83 -2.07
N THR A 121 23.55 9.41 -1.61
CA THR A 121 22.49 9.89 -2.50
C THR A 121 22.03 11.27 -2.08
N LYS A 122 21.77 12.13 -3.06
CA LYS A 122 21.10 13.42 -2.86
C LYS A 122 19.68 13.32 -3.38
N LEU A 123 18.72 13.56 -2.49
CA LEU A 123 17.31 13.66 -2.82
C LEU A 123 16.82 15.06 -2.47
N ALA A 124 16.31 15.78 -3.46
CA ALA A 124 15.71 17.09 -3.23
C ALA A 124 14.21 16.92 -3.00
N VAL A 125 13.67 17.55 -1.94
CA VAL A 125 12.24 17.56 -1.67
C VAL A 125 11.54 18.39 -2.73
N SER A 126 10.63 17.78 -3.48
CA SER A 126 9.81 18.45 -4.49
C SER A 126 8.49 18.96 -3.91
N LYS A 127 7.86 18.16 -3.02
CA LYS A 127 6.60 18.49 -2.36
C LYS A 127 6.52 17.88 -0.97
N HIS A 128 5.86 18.58 -0.07
CA HIS A 128 5.54 18.11 1.27
C HIS A 128 4.15 18.60 1.65
N PHE A 129 3.25 17.69 2.00
CA PHE A 129 1.86 18.01 2.29
C PHE A 129 1.19 16.93 3.12
N THR A 130 0.10 17.29 3.78
CA THR A 130 -0.84 16.37 4.42
C THR A 130 -2.03 16.12 3.51
N GLN A 131 -2.74 15.00 3.68
CA GLN A 131 -3.99 14.76 2.95
C GLN A 131 -5.13 15.72 3.35
N ALA A 132 -5.00 16.42 4.48
CA ALA A 132 -5.91 17.54 4.80
C ALA A 132 -5.72 18.74 3.85
N GLN A 133 -4.49 18.96 3.37
CA GLN A 133 -4.16 20.01 2.40
C GLN A 133 -4.39 19.56 0.96
N ALA A 134 -4.11 18.30 0.67
CA ALA A 134 -4.26 17.67 -0.65
C ALA A 134 -4.98 16.33 -0.50
N PRO A 135 -6.34 16.33 -0.38
CA PRO A 135 -7.12 15.12 -0.11
C PRO A 135 -7.00 14.07 -1.22
N VAL A 136 -6.65 14.49 -2.42
CA VAL A 136 -6.26 13.62 -3.51
C VAL A 136 -4.94 14.09 -4.10
N HIS A 137 -4.06 13.14 -4.41
CA HIS A 137 -2.79 13.44 -5.06
C HIS A 137 -2.31 12.24 -5.86
N THR A 138 -1.48 12.51 -6.85
CA THR A 138 -0.87 11.50 -7.71
C THR A 138 0.64 11.52 -7.51
N ILE A 139 1.20 10.33 -7.33
CA ILE A 139 2.64 10.04 -7.30
C ILE A 139 2.97 9.38 -8.63
N ASP A 140 3.91 9.97 -9.36
CA ASP A 140 4.28 9.49 -10.68
C ASP A 140 5.21 8.25 -10.59
N ALA A 141 5.35 7.53 -11.70
CA ALA A 141 6.29 6.41 -11.80
C ALA A 141 7.72 6.88 -11.50
N TRP A 142 8.47 6.08 -10.74
CA TRP A 142 9.85 6.37 -10.32
C TRP A 142 10.04 7.61 -9.44
N GLU A 143 8.97 8.25 -8.98
CA GLU A 143 9.04 9.37 -8.06
C GLU A 143 9.29 8.86 -6.64
N PRO A 144 10.46 9.17 -6.02
CA PRO A 144 10.71 8.76 -4.65
C PRO A 144 9.79 9.50 -3.70
N HIS A 145 9.29 8.78 -2.70
CA HIS A 145 8.36 9.34 -1.73
C HIS A 145 8.42 8.59 -0.41
N ILE A 146 7.88 9.24 0.61
CA ILE A 146 7.70 8.67 1.93
C ILE A 146 6.35 9.09 2.48
N VAL A 147 5.73 8.19 3.24
CA VAL A 147 4.48 8.41 3.96
C VAL A 147 4.78 8.39 5.45
N TYR A 148 4.27 9.37 6.17
CA TYR A 148 4.31 9.41 7.62
C TYR A 148 2.98 8.93 8.20
N GLN A 149 3.05 8.25 9.33
CA GLN A 149 1.88 7.68 9.98
C GLN A 149 0.86 8.76 10.34
N PRO A 150 -0.44 8.53 10.10
CA PRO A 150 -1.48 9.44 10.51
C PRO A 150 -1.60 9.48 12.04
N GLN A 151 -1.98 10.63 12.59
CA GLN A 151 -2.22 10.78 14.02
C GLN A 151 -3.52 10.10 14.48
N SER A 152 -4.48 9.97 13.58
CA SER A 152 -5.74 9.24 13.79
C SER A 152 -5.90 8.19 12.71
N PHE A 153 -6.77 7.21 12.97
CA PHE A 153 -7.10 6.22 11.95
C PHE A 153 -7.53 6.92 10.66
N SER A 154 -7.01 6.43 9.54
CA SER A 154 -7.30 6.99 8.23
C SER A 154 -7.49 5.88 7.19
N ALA A 155 -8.35 6.13 6.22
CA ALA A 155 -8.52 5.27 5.06
C ALA A 155 -8.38 6.05 3.77
N THR A 156 -7.78 5.42 2.77
CA THR A 156 -7.56 6.01 1.45
C THR A 156 -8.00 5.05 0.35
N LEU A 157 -8.60 5.60 -0.69
CA LEU A 157 -8.86 4.88 -1.94
C LEU A 157 -7.65 5.08 -2.85
N GLN A 158 -7.05 4.00 -3.31
CA GLN A 158 -5.79 4.01 -4.05
C GLN A 158 -5.94 3.34 -5.40
N LEU A 159 -5.67 4.10 -6.46
CA LEU A 159 -5.61 3.64 -7.84
C LEU A 159 -4.16 3.50 -8.28
N TRP A 160 -3.80 2.31 -8.73
CA TRP A 160 -2.50 2.00 -9.29
C TRP A 160 -2.64 1.61 -10.76
N SER A 161 -1.76 2.12 -11.61
CA SER A 161 -1.63 1.61 -12.97
C SER A 161 -0.18 1.65 -13.44
N PRO A 162 0.25 0.73 -14.34
CA PRO A 162 1.58 0.82 -14.91
C PRO A 162 1.69 2.06 -15.82
N ASP A 163 2.80 2.80 -15.73
CA ASP A 163 3.11 3.92 -16.64
C ASP A 163 3.20 3.45 -18.09
N LYS A 164 3.86 2.29 -18.28
CA LYS A 164 3.99 1.66 -19.60
C LYS A 164 3.54 0.22 -19.55
N LYS A 165 2.62 -0.15 -20.43
CA LYS A 165 2.23 -1.56 -20.60
C LYS A 165 3.40 -2.37 -21.14
N ARG A 166 3.69 -3.49 -20.49
CA ARG A 166 4.63 -4.49 -20.99
C ARG A 166 3.86 -5.64 -21.62
N ALA A 167 4.41 -6.22 -22.70
CA ALA A 167 3.81 -7.40 -23.32
C ALA A 167 3.60 -8.56 -22.32
N THR A 168 4.43 -8.60 -21.27
CA THR A 168 4.33 -9.58 -20.19
C THR A 168 3.19 -9.34 -19.20
N ASP A 169 2.58 -8.15 -19.19
CA ASP A 169 1.53 -7.83 -18.22
C ASP A 169 0.26 -8.66 -18.49
N LYS A 170 -0.04 -8.95 -19.78
CA LYS A 170 -1.12 -9.86 -20.16
C LYS A 170 -0.98 -11.28 -19.58
N LEU A 171 0.26 -11.70 -19.34
CA LEU A 171 0.56 -13.01 -18.78
C LEU A 171 0.50 -13.05 -17.26
N ARG A 172 0.42 -11.87 -16.62
CA ARG A 172 0.51 -11.69 -15.16
C ARG A 172 -0.62 -12.40 -14.40
N HIS A 173 -1.79 -12.48 -15.03
CA HIS A 173 -3.00 -13.05 -14.43
C HIS A 173 -3.12 -14.57 -14.60
N LEU A 174 -2.28 -15.19 -15.43
CA LEU A 174 -2.27 -16.64 -15.58
C LEU A 174 -1.67 -17.30 -14.34
N GLY A 175 -2.49 -18.04 -13.58
CA GLY A 175 -2.10 -18.67 -12.31
C GLY A 175 -0.85 -19.52 -12.40
N LEU A 176 -0.65 -20.22 -13.53
CA LEU A 176 0.56 -21.00 -13.81
C LEU A 176 1.82 -20.12 -13.89
N ILE A 177 1.70 -18.96 -14.53
CA ILE A 177 2.82 -18.02 -14.66
C ILE A 177 3.13 -17.37 -13.33
N LYS A 178 2.10 -17.08 -12.50
CA LYS A 178 2.28 -16.57 -11.15
C LYS A 178 3.10 -17.54 -10.27
N ALA A 179 2.88 -18.86 -10.42
CA ALA A 179 3.63 -19.89 -9.70
C ALA A 179 5.09 -20.05 -10.19
N ILE A 180 5.32 -19.91 -11.50
CA ILE A 180 6.63 -20.14 -12.13
C ILE A 180 7.46 -18.84 -12.19
N LYS A 181 6.85 -17.68 -12.04
CA LYS A 181 7.47 -16.37 -12.23
C LYS A 181 8.74 -16.19 -11.39
N MET A 182 8.68 -16.50 -10.10
CA MET A 182 9.82 -16.31 -9.20
C MET A 182 10.98 -17.29 -9.49
N PRO A 183 10.76 -18.61 -9.63
CA PRO A 183 11.82 -19.54 -10.03
C PRO A 183 12.45 -19.17 -11.37
N LEU A 184 11.64 -18.82 -12.37
CA LEU A 184 12.12 -18.44 -13.69
C LEU A 184 12.97 -17.18 -13.64
N ARG A 185 12.53 -16.18 -12.88
CA ARG A 185 13.28 -14.94 -12.69
C ARG A 185 14.63 -15.18 -12.00
N ARG A 186 14.66 -16.03 -10.97
CA ARG A 186 15.90 -16.47 -10.32
C ARG A 186 16.87 -17.13 -11.30
N LEU A 187 16.35 -18.02 -12.15
CA LEU A 187 17.15 -18.70 -13.16
C LEU A 187 17.73 -17.71 -14.18
N ILE A 188 16.92 -16.74 -14.66
CA ILE A 188 17.36 -15.72 -15.61
C ILE A 188 18.48 -14.87 -15.01
N TYR A 189 18.36 -14.42 -13.77
CA TYR A 189 19.40 -13.67 -13.07
C TYR A 189 20.67 -14.50 -12.82
N TRP A 190 20.48 -15.74 -12.39
CA TRP A 190 21.61 -16.65 -12.18
C TRP A 190 22.42 -16.89 -13.48
N LEU A 191 21.72 -16.96 -14.60
CA LEU A 191 22.33 -17.11 -15.93
C LEU A 191 22.84 -15.79 -16.52
N LYS A 192 22.62 -14.65 -15.84
CA LYS A 192 22.96 -13.29 -16.33
C LYS A 192 22.35 -12.97 -17.70
N LEU A 193 21.16 -13.51 -17.98
CA LEU A 193 20.43 -13.32 -19.23
C LEU A 193 19.45 -12.13 -19.18
N ASP A 194 19.31 -11.48 -18.03
CA ASP A 194 18.41 -10.36 -17.79
C ASP A 194 18.61 -9.20 -18.77
N ASN A 195 19.85 -8.82 -19.04
CA ASN A 195 20.18 -7.77 -20.02
C ASN A 195 19.86 -8.20 -21.46
N GLN A 196 20.13 -9.45 -21.81
CA GLN A 196 19.91 -9.97 -23.16
C GLN A 196 18.41 -10.13 -23.48
N LEU A 197 17.60 -10.44 -22.47
CA LEU A 197 16.16 -10.61 -22.60
C LEU A 197 15.39 -9.28 -22.42
N GLY A 198 16.08 -8.16 -22.24
CA GLY A 198 15.45 -6.87 -21.95
C GLY A 198 14.66 -6.87 -20.64
N ILE A 199 14.94 -7.85 -19.77
CA ILE A 199 14.32 -8.02 -18.46
C ILE A 199 15.18 -7.32 -17.39
N SER A 200 16.17 -6.52 -17.80
CA SER A 200 16.99 -5.80 -16.84
C SER A 200 16.05 -5.00 -15.92
N ALA A 201 15.88 -5.54 -14.73
CA ALA A 201 15.21 -4.80 -13.70
C ALA A 201 16.05 -3.56 -13.49
N GLN A 202 15.49 -2.42 -13.82
CA GLN A 202 16.04 -1.18 -13.36
C GLN A 202 16.20 -1.36 -11.85
N LYS A 203 17.42 -1.21 -11.34
CA LYS A 203 17.71 -1.41 -9.93
C LYS A 203 16.78 -0.52 -9.12
N THR A 204 16.13 -1.12 -8.16
CA THR A 204 15.25 -0.39 -7.25
C THR A 204 16.00 -0.13 -5.97
N TYR A 205 15.88 1.06 -5.45
CA TYR A 205 16.53 1.48 -4.23
C TYR A 205 15.53 1.95 -3.20
N GLN A 206 15.84 1.71 -1.95
CA GLN A 206 15.25 2.36 -0.81
C GLN A 206 16.28 3.32 -0.24
N PHE A 207 15.81 4.45 0.27
CA PHE A 207 16.69 5.48 0.79
C PHE A 207 16.38 5.74 2.27
N TYR A 208 17.40 6.10 3.01
CA TYR A 208 17.26 6.51 4.41
C TYR A 208 18.21 7.67 4.72
N PRO A 209 17.84 8.58 5.64
CA PRO A 209 18.70 9.68 6.02
C PRO A 209 19.89 9.18 6.86
N GLU A 210 21.06 9.65 6.53
CA GLU A 210 22.32 9.41 7.27
C GLU A 210 23.05 10.74 7.44
N GLY A 211 22.81 11.41 8.57
CA GLY A 211 23.35 12.74 8.83
C GLY A 211 22.78 13.81 7.88
N ASN A 212 23.60 14.34 6.99
CA ASN A 212 23.24 15.41 6.03
C ASN A 212 23.11 14.91 4.58
N HIS A 213 22.97 13.62 4.38
CA HIS A 213 22.75 12.99 3.08
C HIS A 213 21.83 11.79 3.22
N PHE A 214 21.45 11.20 2.10
CA PHE A 214 20.74 9.93 2.08
C PHE A 214 21.71 8.83 1.66
N LYS A 215 21.42 7.62 2.14
CA LYS A 215 22.08 6.42 1.68
C LYS A 215 21.08 5.51 1.00
N ALA A 216 21.47 4.95 -0.14
CA ALA A 216 20.66 3.99 -0.86
C ALA A 216 20.95 2.56 -0.39
N ILE A 217 19.90 1.74 -0.33
CA ILE A 217 20.00 0.28 -0.22
C ILE A 217 19.37 -0.29 -1.46
N GLU A 218 20.11 -1.10 -2.20
CA GLU A 218 19.54 -1.82 -3.33
C GLU A 218 18.44 -2.75 -2.83
N GLU A 219 17.23 -2.58 -3.36
CA GLU A 219 16.11 -3.43 -3.00
C GLU A 219 16.30 -4.78 -3.69
N ASP A 220 16.74 -5.76 -2.94
CA ASP A 220 16.72 -7.14 -3.42
C ASP A 220 15.26 -7.59 -3.54
N ILE A 221 14.85 -7.93 -4.76
CA ILE A 221 13.52 -8.54 -5.01
C ILE A 221 13.26 -9.79 -4.18
N TYR A 222 14.28 -10.36 -3.57
CA TYR A 222 14.21 -11.50 -2.63
C TYR A 222 14.11 -11.08 -1.17
N PHE A 223 14.23 -9.80 -0.88
CA PHE A 223 14.27 -9.28 0.49
C PHE A 223 12.89 -9.29 1.17
N GLU A 224 11.82 -9.28 0.40
CA GLU A 224 10.45 -9.28 0.92
C GLU A 224 10.14 -10.37 1.97
N PRO A 225 10.55 -11.65 1.80
CA PRO A 225 10.19 -12.71 2.75
C PRO A 225 10.75 -12.48 4.15
N THR A 226 11.91 -11.86 4.28
CA THR A 226 12.60 -11.65 5.57
C THR A 226 12.07 -10.43 6.33
N ARG A 227 11.37 -9.52 5.63
CA ARG A 227 10.78 -8.31 6.22
C ARG A 227 9.34 -8.49 6.67
N LYS A 228 8.67 -9.57 6.26
CA LYS A 228 7.24 -9.76 6.51
C LYS A 228 7.02 -10.36 7.89
N ALA A 229 6.71 -9.53 8.87
CA ALA A 229 6.08 -10.03 10.08
C ALA A 229 4.69 -10.58 9.69
N THR A 230 4.49 -11.87 9.93
CA THR A 230 3.24 -12.61 9.62
C THR A 230 2.81 -13.39 10.84
N GLY A 231 1.60 -13.90 10.84
CA GLY A 231 1.07 -14.75 11.90
C GLY A 231 -0.33 -14.33 12.33
N LYS A 232 -0.93 -15.14 13.19
CA LYS A 232 -2.33 -14.93 13.61
C LYS A 232 -2.58 -13.58 14.28
N GLU A 233 -1.59 -13.05 15.01
CA GLU A 233 -1.70 -11.72 15.60
C GLU A 233 -1.77 -10.63 14.50
N VAL A 234 -0.92 -10.71 13.49
CA VAL A 234 -0.93 -9.78 12.35
C VAL A 234 -2.21 -9.92 11.53
N GLU A 235 -2.66 -11.16 11.31
CA GLU A 235 -3.92 -11.46 10.63
C GLU A 235 -5.10 -10.83 11.38
N TYR A 236 -5.18 -11.04 12.70
CA TYR A 236 -6.23 -10.48 13.56
C TYR A 236 -6.20 -8.95 13.54
N TYR A 237 -5.03 -8.35 13.73
CA TYR A 237 -4.84 -6.91 13.70
C TYR A 237 -5.27 -6.29 12.37
N SER A 238 -4.91 -6.91 11.25
CA SER A 238 -5.30 -6.41 9.93
C SER A 238 -6.81 -6.47 9.73
N MET A 239 -7.45 -7.57 10.14
CA MET A 239 -8.89 -7.70 10.07
C MET A 239 -9.61 -6.74 11.03
N GLN A 240 -9.09 -6.54 12.23
CA GLN A 240 -9.62 -5.59 13.21
C GLN A 240 -9.58 -4.15 12.65
N THR A 241 -8.50 -3.78 11.98
CA THR A 241 -8.35 -2.48 11.32
C THR A 241 -9.43 -2.28 10.25
N ILE A 242 -9.72 -3.31 9.46
CA ILE A 242 -10.80 -3.29 8.47
C ILE A 242 -12.17 -3.18 9.15
N CYS A 243 -12.44 -4.04 10.15
CA CYS A 243 -13.71 -4.04 10.88
C CYS A 243 -13.98 -2.71 11.60
N TYR A 244 -12.95 -2.06 12.13
CA TYR A 244 -13.08 -0.74 12.72
C TYR A 244 -13.63 0.28 11.69
N PHE A 245 -13.08 0.36 10.50
CA PHE A 245 -13.58 1.24 9.45
C PHE A 245 -15.04 0.94 9.07
N LEU A 246 -15.36 -0.35 8.95
CA LEU A 246 -16.72 -0.78 8.59
C LEU A 246 -17.75 -0.39 9.65
N GLN A 247 -17.36 -0.44 10.92
CA GLN A 247 -18.19 -0.03 12.05
C GLN A 247 -18.36 1.51 12.06
N GLU A 248 -17.29 2.28 11.97
CA GLU A 248 -17.32 3.74 11.95
C GLU A 248 -18.18 4.32 10.81
N ARG A 249 -18.18 3.65 9.67
CA ARG A 249 -18.96 4.05 8.50
C ARG A 249 -20.31 3.33 8.40
N GLN A 250 -20.61 2.40 9.31
CA GLN A 250 -21.84 1.59 9.32
C GLN A 250 -22.12 0.90 7.97
N LEU A 251 -21.07 0.28 7.39
CA LEU A 251 -21.11 -0.23 6.02
C LEU A 251 -21.74 -1.63 5.90
N LEU A 252 -21.85 -2.41 6.96
CA LEU A 252 -22.42 -3.76 6.91
C LEU A 252 -23.74 -3.86 7.67
N SER A 253 -24.73 -4.47 7.03
CA SER A 253 -26.00 -4.75 7.71
C SER A 253 -25.88 -5.93 8.68
N LYS A 254 -26.65 -5.91 9.78
CA LYS A 254 -26.73 -7.04 10.73
C LYS A 254 -27.11 -8.35 10.04
N SER A 255 -28.02 -8.27 9.04
CA SER A 255 -28.44 -9.46 8.29
C SER A 255 -27.29 -10.07 7.48
N PHE A 256 -26.44 -9.23 6.87
CA PHE A 256 -25.25 -9.68 6.16
C PHE A 256 -24.26 -10.35 7.12
N ILE A 257 -23.92 -9.67 8.24
CA ILE A 257 -22.98 -10.20 9.25
C ILE A 257 -23.48 -11.53 9.81
N SER A 258 -24.76 -11.64 10.14
CA SER A 258 -25.37 -12.89 10.65
C SER A 258 -25.25 -14.03 9.65
N LYS A 259 -25.53 -13.77 8.36
CA LYS A 259 -25.36 -14.78 7.29
C LYS A 259 -23.90 -15.20 7.15
N LEU A 260 -22.97 -14.27 7.21
CA LEU A 260 -21.55 -14.56 7.11
C LEU A 260 -21.06 -15.43 8.27
N ILE A 261 -21.46 -15.13 9.51
CA ILE A 261 -21.16 -15.96 10.68
C ILE A 261 -21.74 -17.38 10.52
N SER A 262 -23.01 -17.47 10.08
CA SER A 262 -23.71 -18.75 9.90
C SER A 262 -23.13 -19.61 8.77
N SER A 263 -22.42 -19.00 7.81
CA SER A 263 -21.81 -19.72 6.68
C SER A 263 -20.59 -20.57 7.06
N ASN A 264 -20.06 -20.43 8.27
CA ASN A 264 -18.83 -21.05 8.74
C ASN A 264 -17.58 -20.74 7.85
N GLN A 265 -17.61 -19.63 7.12
CA GLN A 265 -16.47 -19.21 6.27
C GLN A 265 -15.45 -18.38 7.05
N ILE A 266 -15.89 -17.74 8.14
CA ILE A 266 -15.03 -16.88 8.96
C ILE A 266 -14.05 -17.76 9.75
N PRO A 267 -12.73 -17.54 9.63
CA PRO A 267 -11.75 -18.18 10.50
C PRO A 267 -12.07 -17.92 11.98
N SER A 268 -11.96 -18.96 12.82
CA SER A 268 -12.37 -18.89 14.22
C SER A 268 -11.75 -17.74 15.01
N HIS A 269 -10.53 -17.34 14.67
CA HIS A 269 -9.83 -16.24 15.34
C HIS A 269 -10.39 -14.85 14.97
N TYR A 270 -11.20 -14.72 13.89
CA TYR A 270 -11.90 -13.48 13.54
C TYR A 270 -13.32 -13.41 14.11
N LEU A 271 -13.91 -14.52 14.57
CA LEU A 271 -15.28 -14.54 15.07
C LEU A 271 -15.57 -13.48 16.15
N PRO A 272 -14.65 -13.17 17.09
CA PRO A 272 -14.89 -12.08 18.05
C PRO A 272 -15.16 -10.73 17.39
N LEU A 273 -14.45 -10.39 16.28
CA LEU A 273 -14.65 -9.13 15.55
C LEU A 273 -16.02 -9.08 14.87
N PHE A 274 -16.43 -10.17 14.23
CA PHE A 274 -17.72 -10.22 13.54
C PHE A 274 -18.90 -10.26 14.53
N ASN A 275 -18.73 -10.88 15.70
CA ASN A 275 -19.71 -10.80 16.76
C ASN A 275 -19.84 -9.38 17.33
N ALA A 276 -18.72 -8.68 17.52
CA ALA A 276 -18.72 -7.28 17.94
C ALA A 276 -19.45 -6.40 16.92
N LEU A 277 -19.20 -6.59 15.62
CA LEU A 277 -19.95 -5.89 14.55
C LEU A 277 -21.45 -6.20 14.61
N LEU A 278 -21.84 -7.47 14.81
CA LEU A 278 -23.24 -7.88 14.87
C LEU A 278 -23.96 -7.27 16.06
N ASN A 279 -23.30 -7.23 17.21
CA ASN A 279 -23.85 -6.72 18.47
C ASN A 279 -23.68 -5.21 18.63
N GLU A 280 -23.06 -4.54 17.68
CA GLU A 280 -22.71 -3.09 17.75
C GLU A 280 -21.80 -2.78 18.96
N GLU A 281 -20.97 -3.74 19.35
CA GLU A 281 -19.95 -3.56 20.36
C GLU A 281 -18.77 -2.77 19.78
N ASN A 282 -18.17 -1.88 20.57
CA ASN A 282 -17.07 -1.05 20.12
C ASN A 282 -15.84 -1.90 19.75
N ILE A 283 -15.37 -1.75 18.51
CA ILE A 283 -14.11 -2.34 18.05
C ILE A 283 -13.00 -1.31 18.29
N GLU A 284 -12.24 -1.51 19.34
CA GLU A 284 -11.11 -0.65 19.64
C GLU A 284 -9.99 -0.82 18.61
N GLN A 285 -9.30 0.27 18.29
CA GLN A 285 -8.05 0.20 17.56
C GLN A 285 -6.96 -0.31 18.51
N THR A 286 -6.42 -1.46 18.20
CA THR A 286 -5.25 -1.99 18.92
C THR A 286 -4.02 -1.95 18.03
N TYR A 287 -2.85 -2.00 18.66
CA TYR A 287 -1.57 -2.02 17.95
C TYR A 287 -1.03 -3.43 17.90
N CYS A 288 -0.54 -3.83 16.73
CA CYS A 288 0.20 -5.07 16.61
C CYS A 288 1.50 -4.96 17.40
N LYS A 289 1.79 -5.94 18.24
CA LYS A 289 3.06 -6.03 18.98
C LYS A 289 4.21 -6.48 18.09
N ALA A 290 3.90 -7.18 16.99
CA ALA A 290 4.90 -7.55 16.01
C ALA A 290 5.48 -6.30 15.34
N SER A 291 6.77 -6.33 15.01
CA SER A 291 7.45 -5.26 14.29
C SER A 291 7.99 -5.76 12.97
N ILE A 292 8.00 -4.89 11.96
CA ILE A 292 8.76 -5.12 10.75
C ILE A 292 10.17 -4.57 10.93
N ASN A 293 11.14 -5.32 10.45
CA ASN A 293 12.50 -4.81 10.37
C ASN A 293 12.62 -3.98 9.08
N ILE A 294 12.40 -2.66 9.20
CA ILE A 294 12.73 -1.72 8.12
C ILE A 294 14.21 -1.38 8.32
N PRO A 295 15.10 -1.70 7.38
CA PRO A 295 16.49 -1.32 7.48
C PRO A 295 16.63 0.17 7.75
N GLN A 296 17.34 0.54 8.82
CA GLN A 296 17.54 1.93 9.25
C GLN A 296 16.25 2.73 9.54
N GLY A 297 15.12 2.03 9.82
CA GLY A 297 13.76 2.53 9.69
C GLY A 297 13.16 3.28 10.87
N ASN A 298 13.93 3.93 11.73
CA ASN A 298 13.41 4.73 12.86
C ASN A 298 13.76 6.21 12.72
N TYR A 299 13.67 6.75 11.53
CA TYR A 299 13.92 8.17 11.30
C TYR A 299 12.63 8.98 11.27
N THR A 300 12.77 10.25 11.59
CA THR A 300 11.66 11.21 11.66
C THR A 300 11.64 12.12 10.43
N LEU A 301 10.56 12.89 10.29
CA LEU A 301 10.50 13.98 9.30
C LEU A 301 11.71 14.93 9.40
N ASN A 302 12.15 15.27 10.63
CA ASN A 302 13.28 16.16 10.83
C ASN A 302 14.59 15.57 10.30
N ASP A 303 14.79 14.25 10.44
CA ASP A 303 15.97 13.57 9.90
C ASP A 303 15.98 13.64 8.38
N VAL A 304 14.82 13.45 7.74
CA VAL A 304 14.68 13.55 6.28
C VAL A 304 14.92 14.98 5.81
N LEU A 305 14.37 15.98 6.49
CA LEU A 305 14.58 17.40 6.16
C LEU A 305 16.04 17.84 6.38
N ALA A 306 16.74 17.24 7.35
CA ALA A 306 18.16 17.52 7.56
C ALA A 306 19.03 16.92 6.45
N ALA A 307 18.70 15.72 5.99
CA ALA A 307 19.42 15.03 4.91
C ALA A 307 19.14 15.64 3.53
N ALA A 308 17.98 16.29 3.33
CA ALA A 308 17.58 16.91 2.06
C ALA A 308 18.12 18.34 1.84
N LYS A 309 18.85 18.90 2.80
CA LYS A 309 19.49 20.24 2.68
C LYS A 309 20.79 20.16 1.90
#